data_d6c4829d71e26c85eba0a4b480165b42
#
_entry.id   d6c4829d71e26c85eba0a4b480165b42
#
_cell.length_a   1.000
_cell.length_b   1.000
_cell.length_c   1.000
_cell.angle_alpha   90.00
_cell.angle_beta   90.00
_cell.angle_gamma   90.00
#
_symmetry.space_group_name_H-M   'P 1'
#
loop_
_entity.id
_entity.type
_entity.pdbx_description
1 polymer ?
#
loop_
_entity_poly.entity_id
_entity_poly.type
_entity_poly.pdbx_seq_one_letter_code
_entity_poly.pdbx_strand_id
1 'polypeptide(L)'
;MQHFELKGTTRKVGNKAVIKAFRREGLVPCNLYGLGMENVLFTVNAKELKALTDTPKSYIVDLVLDGAKKAQTAVLHELQWHPVTDACLHVDFLAVDEKKPIAISVPLVIEGHAKGVQQGGKFYQNARSIKVSALLKDLPDEVTVDITPLGLDKRIKAGDIQLKNVAVVSDKDTIICGVKTTRNVTVAATEE
;
A
#
# COMPACT_ATOMS: atom_id res chain seq x y z
N MET A 1 -1.80 2.97 13.02
CA MET A 1 -2.62 3.31 11.82
C MET A 1 -3.78 4.21 12.19
N GLN A 2 -4.14 5.13 11.29
CA GLN A 2 -5.29 6.02 11.47
C GLN A 2 -6.58 5.30 11.01
N HIS A 3 -7.70 5.61 11.68
CA HIS A 3 -9.02 5.10 11.32
C HIS A 3 -9.71 6.03 10.33
N PHE A 4 -10.34 5.47 9.32
CA PHE A 4 -11.12 6.18 8.32
C PHE A 4 -12.52 5.58 8.23
N GLU A 5 -13.55 6.37 8.52
CA GLU A 5 -14.94 5.93 8.38
C GLU A 5 -15.39 6.04 6.92
N LEU A 6 -15.89 4.93 6.37
CA LEU A 6 -16.38 4.86 5.00
C LEU A 6 -17.80 4.30 4.96
N LYS A 7 -18.71 5.04 4.33
CA LYS A 7 -20.12 4.64 4.18
C LYS A 7 -20.32 3.90 2.87
N GLY A 8 -21.01 2.77 2.93
CA GLY A 8 -21.29 1.97 1.75
C GLY A 8 -22.72 1.47 1.71
N THR A 9 -23.27 1.39 0.49
CA THR A 9 -24.60 0.82 0.23
C THR A 9 -24.45 -0.60 -0.29
N THR A 10 -25.09 -1.57 0.37
CA THR A 10 -25.04 -2.97 -0.05
C THR A 10 -25.72 -3.15 -1.40
N ARG A 11 -25.16 -3.99 -2.26
CA ARG A 11 -25.69 -4.29 -3.59
C ARG A 11 -25.82 -5.78 -3.84
N LYS A 12 -26.72 -6.17 -4.73
CA LYS A 12 -26.79 -7.53 -5.27
C LYS A 12 -25.81 -7.70 -6.42
N VAL A 13 -25.52 -8.95 -6.73
CA VAL A 13 -24.73 -9.30 -7.94
C VAL A 13 -25.46 -8.74 -9.16
N GLY A 14 -24.74 -7.95 -9.94
CA GLY A 14 -25.26 -7.32 -11.15
C GLY A 14 -24.47 -7.71 -12.39
N ASN A 15 -25.09 -7.56 -13.57
CA ASN A 15 -24.43 -7.78 -14.85
C ASN A 15 -23.49 -6.58 -15.20
N LYS A 16 -22.72 -6.72 -16.27
CA LYS A 16 -21.77 -5.71 -16.76
C LYS A 16 -22.42 -4.33 -16.98
N ALA A 17 -23.68 -4.28 -17.42
CA ALA A 17 -24.40 -3.02 -17.68
C ALA A 17 -24.67 -2.25 -16.38
N VAL A 18 -25.08 -2.95 -15.32
CA VAL A 18 -25.32 -2.36 -13.99
C VAL A 18 -24.03 -1.81 -13.38
N ILE A 19 -22.94 -2.55 -13.46
CA ILE A 19 -21.62 -2.10 -12.96
C ILE A 19 -21.16 -0.84 -13.73
N LYS A 20 -21.39 -0.80 -15.04
CA LYS A 20 -21.06 0.37 -15.85
C LYS A 20 -21.93 1.60 -15.50
N ALA A 21 -23.20 1.38 -15.14
CA ALA A 21 -24.09 2.44 -14.66
C ALA A 21 -23.59 3.04 -13.34
N PHE A 22 -23.29 2.23 -12.34
CA PHE A 22 -22.72 2.70 -11.08
C PHE A 22 -21.49 3.60 -11.27
N ARG A 23 -20.55 3.17 -12.11
CA ARG A 23 -19.34 3.98 -12.38
C ARG A 23 -19.66 5.32 -13.06
N ARG A 24 -20.70 5.39 -13.90
CA ARG A 24 -21.16 6.65 -14.51
C ARG A 24 -21.80 7.59 -13.50
N GLU A 25 -22.47 7.05 -12.50
CA GLU A 25 -23.08 7.78 -11.39
C GLU A 25 -22.05 8.21 -10.32
N GLY A 26 -20.78 7.87 -10.52
CA GLY A 26 -19.71 8.18 -9.57
C GLY A 26 -19.67 7.25 -8.36
N LEU A 27 -20.25 6.05 -8.49
CA LEU A 27 -20.21 4.99 -7.48
C LEU A 27 -19.16 3.95 -7.87
N VAL A 28 -18.32 3.57 -6.92
CA VAL A 28 -17.30 2.53 -7.08
C VAL A 28 -17.81 1.22 -6.48
N PRO A 29 -17.86 0.14 -7.26
CA PRO A 29 -18.17 -1.17 -6.74
C PRO A 29 -17.03 -1.68 -5.87
N CYS A 30 -17.37 -2.15 -4.68
CA CYS A 30 -16.45 -2.69 -3.69
C CYS A 30 -16.86 -4.09 -3.27
N ASN A 31 -15.89 -4.83 -2.72
CA ASN A 31 -16.09 -6.14 -2.16
C ASN A 31 -15.43 -6.20 -0.77
N LEU A 32 -16.11 -6.79 0.20
CA LEU A 32 -15.59 -7.07 1.54
C LEU A 32 -15.60 -8.56 1.77
N TYR A 33 -14.45 -9.11 2.15
CA TYR A 33 -14.26 -10.53 2.43
C TYR A 33 -13.23 -10.74 3.53
N GLY A 34 -13.13 -11.94 4.04
CA GLY A 34 -12.19 -12.33 5.09
C GLY A 34 -12.88 -12.91 6.31
N LEU A 35 -12.11 -13.33 7.31
CA LEU A 35 -12.56 -13.87 8.59
C LEU A 35 -13.55 -15.05 8.49
N GLY A 36 -13.66 -15.70 7.32
CA GLY A 36 -14.65 -16.77 7.10
C GLY A 36 -16.09 -16.30 6.92
N MET A 37 -16.32 -14.98 6.77
CA MET A 37 -17.63 -14.42 6.43
C MET A 37 -17.93 -14.54 4.93
N GLU A 38 -19.20 -14.53 4.57
CA GLU A 38 -19.64 -14.43 3.19
C GLU A 38 -19.22 -13.09 2.57
N ASN A 39 -18.90 -13.11 1.29
CA ASN A 39 -18.52 -11.89 0.55
C ASN A 39 -19.68 -10.91 0.51
N VAL A 40 -19.43 -9.70 0.99
CA VAL A 40 -20.39 -8.61 0.97
C VAL A 40 -20.05 -7.66 -0.18
N LEU A 41 -20.99 -7.54 -1.12
CA LEU A 41 -20.86 -6.61 -2.24
C LEU A 41 -21.54 -5.29 -1.89
N PHE A 42 -20.84 -4.18 -2.09
CA PHE A 42 -21.36 -2.85 -1.80
C PHE A 42 -20.83 -1.82 -2.79
N THR A 43 -21.34 -0.62 -2.73
CA THR A 43 -20.87 0.52 -3.52
C THR A 43 -20.54 1.68 -2.59
N VAL A 44 -19.54 2.46 -2.96
CA VAL A 44 -19.09 3.64 -2.24
C VAL A 44 -19.03 4.82 -3.18
N ASN A 45 -19.21 6.03 -2.67
CA ASN A 45 -19.06 7.24 -3.46
C ASN A 45 -17.57 7.46 -3.81
N ALA A 46 -17.29 7.67 -5.10
CA ALA A 46 -15.92 7.88 -5.58
C ALA A 46 -15.21 9.07 -4.91
N LYS A 47 -15.96 10.11 -4.51
CA LYS A 47 -15.39 11.29 -3.83
C LYS A 47 -14.91 10.94 -2.41
N GLU A 48 -15.68 10.13 -1.66
CA GLU A 48 -15.29 9.70 -0.32
C GLU A 48 -14.09 8.73 -0.38
N LEU A 49 -14.14 7.82 -1.35
CA LEU A 49 -13.05 6.88 -1.57
C LEU A 49 -11.74 7.57 -1.97
N LYS A 50 -11.84 8.67 -2.73
CA LYS A 50 -10.67 9.45 -3.15
C LYS A 50 -9.86 9.98 -1.96
N ALA A 51 -10.51 10.41 -0.89
CA ALA A 51 -9.83 10.85 0.32
C ALA A 51 -8.97 9.74 0.96
N LEU A 52 -9.37 8.47 0.82
CA LEU A 52 -8.62 7.30 1.29
C LEU A 52 -7.48 6.92 0.34
N THR A 53 -7.69 7.07 -0.98
CA THR A 53 -6.77 6.54 -2.00
C THR A 53 -5.73 7.54 -2.48
N ASP A 54 -5.96 8.84 -2.33
CA ASP A 54 -5.02 9.90 -2.75
C ASP A 54 -3.81 10.01 -1.80
N THR A 55 -3.85 9.36 -0.65
CA THR A 55 -2.76 9.35 0.29
C THR A 55 -1.97 8.04 0.19
N PRO A 56 -0.63 8.10 0.23
CA PRO A 56 0.18 6.88 0.19
C PRO A 56 0.09 6.05 1.47
N LYS A 57 -0.47 6.60 2.56
CA LYS A 57 -0.54 5.95 3.87
C LYS A 57 -1.53 4.80 3.90
N SER A 58 -1.25 3.80 4.70
CA SER A 58 -2.18 2.70 4.96
C SER A 58 -3.15 3.08 6.09
N TYR A 59 -4.45 2.85 5.86
CA TYR A 59 -5.52 3.15 6.82
C TYR A 59 -6.26 1.89 7.26
N ILE A 60 -6.77 1.93 8.49
CA ILE A 60 -7.81 1.02 8.95
C ILE A 60 -9.14 1.67 8.56
N VAL A 61 -9.98 0.94 7.85
CA VAL A 61 -11.26 1.44 7.35
C VAL A 61 -12.38 0.86 8.18
N ASP A 62 -13.16 1.73 8.82
CA ASP A 62 -14.38 1.35 9.52
C ASP A 62 -15.56 1.48 8.56
N LEU A 63 -15.98 0.34 8.00
CA LEU A 63 -17.04 0.27 7.00
C LEU A 63 -18.41 0.29 7.68
N VAL A 64 -19.18 1.33 7.39
CA VAL A 64 -20.59 1.44 7.81
C VAL A 64 -21.46 1.09 6.60
N LEU A 65 -21.97 -0.14 6.58
CA LEU A 65 -22.86 -0.62 5.52
C LEU A 65 -24.33 -0.45 5.90
N ASP A 66 -25.15 -0.06 4.92
CA ASP A 66 -26.60 0.04 5.11
C ASP A 66 -27.19 -1.29 5.58
N GLY A 67 -27.90 -1.24 6.72
CA GLY A 67 -28.49 -2.44 7.35
C GLY A 67 -27.58 -3.18 8.32
N ALA A 68 -26.31 -2.84 8.43
CA ALA A 68 -25.42 -3.39 9.44
C ALA A 68 -25.51 -2.60 10.76
N LYS A 69 -25.73 -3.30 11.87
CA LYS A 69 -25.81 -2.68 13.21
C LYS A 69 -24.44 -2.24 13.77
N LYS A 70 -23.34 -2.67 13.17
CA LYS A 70 -21.99 -2.38 13.63
C LYS A 70 -21.10 -2.07 12.42
N ALA A 71 -20.21 -1.11 12.58
CA ALA A 71 -19.12 -0.88 11.65
C ALA A 71 -18.21 -2.13 11.60
N GLN A 72 -17.79 -2.51 10.39
CA GLN A 72 -16.84 -3.60 10.18
C GLN A 72 -15.47 -3.03 9.92
N THR A 73 -14.50 -3.42 10.72
CA THR A 73 -13.12 -3.02 10.54
C THR A 73 -12.49 -3.82 9.40
N ALA A 74 -11.97 -3.12 8.43
CA ALA A 74 -11.34 -3.68 7.25
C ALA A 74 -10.07 -2.92 6.89
N VAL A 75 -9.24 -3.54 6.05
CA VAL A 75 -8.07 -2.90 5.47
C VAL A 75 -8.21 -2.93 3.96
N LEU A 76 -7.76 -1.87 3.30
CA LEU A 76 -7.70 -1.82 1.85
C LEU A 76 -6.69 -2.86 1.36
N HIS A 77 -7.15 -3.80 0.52
CA HIS A 77 -6.33 -4.89 0.01
C HIS A 77 -5.86 -4.63 -1.41
N GLU A 78 -6.78 -4.32 -2.32
CA GLU A 78 -6.46 -4.07 -3.73
C GLU A 78 -7.29 -2.93 -4.30
N LEU A 79 -6.66 -2.16 -5.19
CA LEU A 79 -7.24 -1.06 -5.94
C LEU A 79 -7.07 -1.31 -7.43
N GLN A 80 -8.12 -1.16 -8.20
CA GLN A 80 -8.08 -1.21 -9.65
C GLN A 80 -8.36 0.16 -10.23
N TRP A 81 -7.41 0.66 -11.03
CA TRP A 81 -7.48 1.97 -11.65
C TRP A 81 -7.73 1.87 -13.14
N HIS A 82 -8.41 2.85 -13.67
CA HIS A 82 -8.55 3.00 -15.11
C HIS A 82 -7.24 3.58 -15.69
N PRO A 83 -6.59 2.92 -16.67
CA PRO A 83 -5.22 3.26 -17.11
C PRO A 83 -5.08 4.62 -17.80
N VAL A 84 -6.18 5.26 -18.19
CA VAL A 84 -6.19 6.55 -18.92
C VAL A 84 -6.78 7.69 -18.11
N THR A 85 -7.81 7.40 -17.30
CA THR A 85 -8.56 8.45 -16.58
C THR A 85 -8.24 8.49 -15.10
N ASP A 86 -7.40 7.56 -14.60
CA ASP A 86 -7.06 7.37 -13.17
C ASP A 86 -8.30 7.26 -12.25
N ALA A 87 -9.45 6.91 -12.85
CA ALA A 87 -10.66 6.66 -12.08
C ALA A 87 -10.57 5.29 -11.39
N CYS A 88 -10.93 5.24 -10.12
CA CYS A 88 -11.01 3.97 -9.40
C CYS A 88 -12.15 3.11 -9.96
N LEU A 89 -11.83 1.90 -10.40
CA LEU A 89 -12.78 0.95 -11.00
C LEU A 89 -13.34 -0.04 -10.00
N HIS A 90 -12.54 -0.48 -9.05
CA HIS A 90 -12.89 -1.47 -8.05
C HIS A 90 -11.99 -1.35 -6.82
N VAL A 91 -12.53 -1.69 -5.66
CA VAL A 91 -11.78 -1.78 -4.42
C VAL A 91 -12.13 -3.04 -3.66
N ASP A 92 -11.10 -3.73 -3.23
CA ASP A 92 -11.21 -4.90 -2.37
C ASP A 92 -10.82 -4.53 -0.94
N PHE A 93 -11.70 -4.83 -0.01
CA PHE A 93 -11.50 -4.68 1.42
C PHE A 93 -11.38 -6.04 2.08
N LEU A 94 -10.35 -6.22 2.90
CA LEU A 94 -10.15 -7.40 3.72
C LEU A 94 -10.64 -7.10 5.14
N ALA A 95 -11.66 -7.82 5.59
CA ALA A 95 -12.12 -7.76 6.97
C ALA A 95 -11.03 -8.29 7.90
N VAL A 96 -10.74 -7.56 8.96
CA VAL A 96 -9.63 -7.88 9.87
C VAL A 96 -10.11 -8.05 11.30
N ASP A 97 -9.41 -8.94 12.01
CA ASP A 97 -9.59 -9.17 13.44
C ASP A 97 -8.32 -8.71 14.17
N GLU A 98 -8.47 -8.09 15.32
CA GLU A 98 -7.34 -7.60 16.13
C GLU A 98 -6.37 -8.72 16.54
N LYS A 99 -6.86 -9.97 16.60
CA LYS A 99 -6.09 -11.13 17.09
C LYS A 99 -5.32 -11.87 16.01
N LYS A 100 -5.59 -11.59 14.73
CA LYS A 100 -4.96 -12.32 13.61
C LYS A 100 -3.94 -11.43 12.90
N PRO A 101 -2.75 -11.95 12.59
CA PRO A 101 -1.81 -11.21 11.76
C PRO A 101 -2.37 -11.04 10.34
N ILE A 102 -2.21 -9.88 9.79
CA ILE A 102 -2.62 -9.52 8.44
C ILE A 102 -1.40 -9.13 7.61
N ALA A 103 -1.41 -9.50 6.34
CA ALA A 103 -0.38 -9.12 5.39
C ALA A 103 -0.90 -7.98 4.52
N ILE A 104 -0.25 -6.83 4.60
CA ILE A 104 -0.60 -5.63 3.81
C ILE A 104 0.64 -5.03 3.15
N SER A 105 0.43 -4.27 2.08
CA SER A 105 1.45 -3.42 1.47
C SER A 105 1.53 -2.09 2.19
N VAL A 106 2.69 -1.78 2.76
CA VAL A 106 2.96 -0.52 3.45
C VAL A 106 3.91 0.32 2.59
N PRO A 107 3.67 1.62 2.44
CA PRO A 107 4.53 2.50 1.66
C PRO A 107 5.90 2.67 2.30
N LEU A 108 6.91 2.84 1.45
CA LEU A 108 8.29 3.11 1.83
C LEU A 108 8.59 4.60 1.66
N VAL A 109 8.97 5.26 2.73
CA VAL A 109 9.42 6.65 2.74
C VAL A 109 10.94 6.65 2.86
N ILE A 110 11.58 7.34 1.94
CA ILE A 110 13.05 7.45 1.88
C ILE A 110 13.45 8.74 2.57
N GLU A 111 14.35 8.64 3.56
CA GLU A 111 14.89 9.78 4.28
C GLU A 111 16.40 9.88 4.08
N GLY A 112 16.91 11.12 4.15
CA GLY A 112 18.33 11.42 4.04
C GLY A 112 18.83 11.64 2.62
N HIS A 113 20.13 11.88 2.50
CA HIS A 113 20.84 12.08 1.23
C HIS A 113 21.98 11.06 1.12
N ALA A 114 21.89 10.16 0.15
CA ALA A 114 22.89 9.12 -0.05
C ALA A 114 24.28 9.71 -0.37
N LYS A 115 25.32 9.26 0.33
CA LYS A 115 26.72 9.64 0.08
C LYS A 115 27.12 9.35 -1.37
N GLY A 116 26.64 8.27 -1.95
CA GLY A 116 26.92 7.93 -3.35
C GLY A 116 26.35 8.92 -4.36
N VAL A 117 25.23 9.60 -4.04
CA VAL A 117 24.69 10.66 -4.89
C VAL A 117 25.55 11.91 -4.83
N GLN A 118 26.08 12.27 -3.65
CA GLN A 118 27.04 13.38 -3.48
C GLN A 118 28.33 13.14 -4.27
N GLN A 119 28.70 11.88 -4.45
CA GLN A 119 29.84 11.46 -5.26
C GLN A 119 29.55 11.37 -6.77
N GLY A 120 28.36 11.83 -7.22
CA GLY A 120 27.94 11.85 -8.62
C GLY A 120 27.21 10.60 -9.11
N GLY A 121 26.83 9.69 -8.22
CA GLY A 121 25.99 8.54 -8.52
C GLY A 121 24.53 8.94 -8.78
N LYS A 122 23.79 8.07 -9.48
CA LYS A 122 22.35 8.24 -9.73
C LYS A 122 21.55 7.36 -8.78
N PHE A 123 20.73 7.99 -7.94
CA PHE A 123 19.75 7.28 -7.10
C PHE A 123 18.64 6.67 -7.96
N TYR A 124 18.18 5.49 -7.57
CA TYR A 124 17.00 4.84 -8.13
C TYR A 124 16.22 4.11 -7.04
N GLN A 125 14.91 4.10 -7.17
CA GLN A 125 13.99 3.37 -6.31
C GLN A 125 13.22 2.37 -7.17
N ASN A 126 13.29 1.08 -6.83
CA ASN A 126 12.55 0.02 -7.52
C ASN A 126 11.22 -0.27 -6.84
N ALA A 127 11.23 -0.39 -5.51
CA ALA A 127 10.02 -0.67 -4.74
C ALA A 127 9.56 0.59 -3.98
N ARG A 128 8.28 0.92 -4.10
CA ARG A 128 7.64 2.02 -3.37
C ARG A 128 6.85 1.55 -2.16
N SER A 129 6.60 0.25 -2.07
CA SER A 129 5.90 -0.39 -0.97
C SER A 129 6.50 -1.75 -0.67
N ILE A 130 6.29 -2.26 0.52
CA ILE A 130 6.74 -3.56 0.99
C ILE A 130 5.57 -4.29 1.64
N LYS A 131 5.44 -5.60 1.37
CA LYS A 131 4.45 -6.43 2.05
C LYS A 131 4.97 -6.83 3.41
N VAL A 132 4.21 -6.49 4.44
CA VAL A 132 4.51 -6.80 5.84
C VAL A 132 3.34 -7.54 6.47
N SER A 133 3.65 -8.40 7.43
CA SER A 133 2.66 -9.12 8.22
C SER A 133 2.84 -8.77 9.69
N ALA A 134 1.78 -8.27 10.31
CA ALA A 134 1.75 -7.94 11.73
C ALA A 134 0.32 -7.98 12.29
N LEU A 135 0.19 -7.86 13.59
CA LEU A 135 -1.08 -7.60 14.24
C LEU A 135 -1.54 -6.16 13.94
N LEU A 136 -2.85 -5.93 13.93
CA LEU A 136 -3.43 -4.63 13.62
C LEU A 136 -2.83 -3.48 14.45
N LYS A 137 -2.48 -3.75 15.71
CA LYS A 137 -1.88 -2.77 16.64
C LYS A 137 -0.43 -2.40 16.32
N ASP A 138 0.31 -3.34 15.74
CA ASP A 138 1.75 -3.20 15.46
C ASP A 138 2.04 -2.76 14.02
N LEU A 139 1.00 -2.61 13.20
CA LEU A 139 1.12 -2.20 11.81
C LEU A 139 1.53 -0.73 11.69
N PRO A 140 2.66 -0.42 11.03
CA PRO A 140 3.10 0.95 10.78
C PRO A 140 2.27 1.60 9.65
N ASP A 141 2.10 2.92 9.71
CA ASP A 141 1.48 3.70 8.63
C ASP A 141 2.39 3.80 7.40
N GLU A 142 3.69 3.88 7.66
CA GLU A 142 4.76 3.98 6.64
C GLU A 142 6.05 3.36 7.20
N VAL A 143 6.92 2.92 6.32
CA VAL A 143 8.24 2.37 6.67
C VAL A 143 9.31 3.33 6.17
N THR A 144 10.02 3.95 7.09
CA THR A 144 11.10 4.87 6.80
C THR A 144 12.40 4.13 6.55
N VAL A 145 13.08 4.46 5.46
CA VAL A 145 14.38 3.90 5.08
C VAL A 145 15.40 5.03 4.98
N ASP A 146 16.40 5.03 5.87
CA ASP A 146 17.52 5.98 5.81
C ASP A 146 18.52 5.55 4.73
N ILE A 147 18.72 6.42 3.75
CA ILE A 147 19.69 6.22 2.66
C ILE A 147 21.01 6.95 2.88
N THR A 148 21.18 7.67 3.99
CA THR A 148 22.40 8.45 4.27
C THR A 148 23.70 7.63 4.16
N PRO A 149 23.76 6.38 4.71
CA PRO A 149 24.97 5.57 4.62
C PRO A 149 25.23 4.96 3.22
N LEU A 150 24.28 5.14 2.27
CA LEU A 150 24.33 4.45 0.97
C LEU A 150 25.40 5.05 0.05
N GLY A 151 26.47 4.27 -0.21
CA GLY A 151 27.56 4.61 -1.11
C GLY A 151 27.28 4.31 -2.58
N LEU A 152 28.27 4.56 -3.43
CA LEU A 152 28.23 4.20 -4.84
C LEU A 152 28.08 2.68 -5.01
N ASP A 153 27.25 2.28 -5.96
CA ASP A 153 26.93 0.91 -6.35
C ASP A 153 26.40 0.01 -5.22
N LYS A 154 25.99 0.63 -4.11
CA LYS A 154 25.30 -0.06 -3.01
C LYS A 154 23.79 -0.04 -3.20
N ARG A 155 23.13 -1.06 -2.60
CA ARG A 155 21.69 -1.28 -2.69
C ARG A 155 21.16 -1.63 -1.31
N ILE A 156 19.92 -1.26 -1.04
CA ILE A 156 19.16 -1.68 0.13
C ILE A 156 18.13 -2.69 -0.33
N LYS A 157 18.11 -3.85 0.29
CA LYS A 157 17.16 -4.93 0.03
C LYS A 157 16.04 -4.96 1.09
N ALA A 158 14.95 -5.64 0.79
CA ALA A 158 13.84 -5.84 1.73
C ALA A 158 14.28 -6.58 3.01
N GLY A 159 15.27 -7.48 2.89
CA GLY A 159 15.85 -8.20 4.03
C GLY A 159 16.66 -7.34 4.99
N ASP A 160 17.12 -6.16 4.55
CA ASP A 160 17.93 -5.25 5.39
C ASP A 160 17.04 -4.39 6.32
N ILE A 161 15.72 -4.36 6.06
CA ILE A 161 14.78 -3.60 6.87
C ILE A 161 14.39 -4.40 8.12
N GLN A 162 14.73 -3.87 9.27
CA GLN A 162 14.33 -4.42 10.57
C GLN A 162 13.21 -3.59 11.17
N LEU A 163 12.04 -4.21 11.33
CA LEU A 163 10.87 -3.60 11.95
C LEU A 163 10.57 -4.31 13.28
N LYS A 164 10.16 -3.55 14.29
CA LYS A 164 9.75 -4.13 15.57
C LYS A 164 8.38 -4.77 15.44
N ASN A 165 8.25 -6.04 15.87
CA ASN A 165 7.00 -6.81 15.86
C ASN A 165 6.33 -7.00 14.49
N VAL A 166 7.05 -6.76 13.40
CA VAL A 166 6.51 -6.84 12.03
C VAL A 166 7.37 -7.80 11.21
N ALA A 167 6.76 -8.78 10.59
CA ALA A 167 7.45 -9.70 9.69
C ALA A 167 7.36 -9.19 8.25
N VAL A 168 8.50 -9.09 7.58
CA VAL A 168 8.57 -8.79 6.14
C VAL A 168 8.20 -10.05 5.35
N VAL A 169 7.12 -9.97 4.57
CA VAL A 169 6.62 -11.07 3.73
C VAL A 169 7.19 -10.99 2.32
N SER A 170 7.58 -9.80 1.87
CA SER A 170 8.26 -9.62 0.58
C SER A 170 9.54 -10.45 0.53
N ASP A 171 9.92 -10.89 -0.68
CA ASP A 171 11.17 -11.58 -0.91
C ASP A 171 12.35 -10.71 -0.39
N LYS A 172 13.20 -11.32 0.44
CA LYS A 172 14.37 -10.67 1.07
C LYS A 172 15.35 -10.09 0.06
N ASP A 173 15.43 -10.67 -1.13
CA ASP A 173 16.30 -10.21 -2.19
C ASP A 173 15.73 -9.06 -3.03
N THR A 174 14.46 -8.69 -2.80
CA THR A 174 13.84 -7.55 -3.48
C THR A 174 14.62 -6.26 -3.19
N ILE A 175 15.14 -5.64 -4.23
CA ILE A 175 15.87 -4.37 -4.14
C ILE A 175 14.85 -3.25 -3.95
N ILE A 176 15.00 -2.49 -2.88
CA ILE A 176 14.17 -1.32 -2.58
C ILE A 176 14.70 -0.10 -3.30
N CYS A 177 15.94 0.24 -3.02
CA CYS A 177 16.60 1.39 -3.63
C CYS A 177 18.11 1.16 -3.75
N GLY A 178 18.77 2.00 -4.49
CA GLY A 178 20.20 1.93 -4.67
C GLY A 178 20.77 3.16 -5.36
N VAL A 179 22.10 3.23 -5.41
CA VAL A 179 22.84 4.26 -6.15
C VAL A 179 23.68 3.57 -7.22
N LYS A 180 23.47 3.93 -8.47
CA LYS A 180 24.28 3.45 -9.60
C LYS A 180 25.38 4.46 -9.92
N THR A 181 26.53 3.95 -10.33
CA THR A 181 27.59 4.77 -10.91
C THR A 181 27.14 5.35 -12.26
N THR A 182 27.52 6.57 -12.53
CA THR A 182 27.32 7.23 -13.83
C THR A 182 28.63 7.22 -14.62
N ARG A 183 28.58 7.44 -15.95
CA ARG A 183 29.76 7.42 -16.81
C ARG A 183 30.84 8.45 -16.40
N ASN A 184 30.46 9.50 -15.68
CA ASN A 184 31.34 10.57 -15.24
C ASN A 184 31.99 10.33 -13.87
N VAL A 185 31.62 9.25 -13.19
CA VAL A 185 32.17 8.88 -11.89
C VAL A 185 33.23 7.82 -12.12
N THR A 186 34.49 8.21 -12.10
CA THR A 186 35.60 7.28 -11.97
C THR A 186 35.55 6.70 -10.57
N VAL A 187 35.26 5.42 -10.46
CA VAL A 187 35.44 4.68 -9.21
C VAL A 187 36.96 4.71 -8.96
N ALA A 188 37.38 5.51 -7.99
CA ALA A 188 38.70 5.33 -7.44
C ALA A 188 38.72 3.92 -6.85
N ALA A 189 39.38 3.01 -7.51
CA ALA A 189 39.61 1.67 -7.03
C ALA A 189 40.32 1.82 -5.67
N THR A 190 39.61 1.56 -4.62
CA THR A 190 40.21 1.35 -3.32
C THR A 190 40.79 -0.06 -3.38
N GLU A 191 42.02 -0.11 -3.77
CA GLU A 191 42.90 -1.25 -3.45
C GLU A 191 43.02 -1.29 -1.94
N GLU A 192 42.46 -2.34 -1.34
CA GLU A 192 42.99 -3.10 -0.19
C GLU A 192 42.22 -4.41 -0.05
#